data_ca5958264913ece3fa64aad123cd8952
#
_entry.id   ca5958264913ece3fa64aad123cd8952
#
_cell.length_a   1.000
_cell.length_b   1.000
_cell.length_c   1.000
_cell.angle_alpha   90.00
_cell.angle_beta   90.00
_cell.angle_gamma   90.00
#
_symmetry.space_group_name_H-M   'P 1'
#
loop_
_entity.id
_entity.type
_entity.pdbx_description
1 polymer ?
#
loop_
_entity_poly.entity_id
_entity_poly.type
_entity_poly.pdbx_seq_one_letter_code
_entity_poly.pdbx_strand_id
1 'polypeptide(L)'
;MTSYSLSNPSGFGLMQRDEKQSSYEDLESRYEARPSAWVEPSGKWGSGRVELVQIPTPDEYNDNIVAYWVPDVIPKPGTAINLDYRLYWNKSAQQRPPLSWVTQTRRGHGHLRKPDDSTALFVDFEGPIFKKLPSNAKVEFRASSDSNGEILEAHTYRNEASGGWRAALRIKRVDDKKPIELRGFLHTNNTTLSETWSYILPAD
;
A
#
# COMPACT_ATOMS: atom_id res chain seq x y z
N MET A 1 11.56 -1.24 -5.84
CA MET A 1 11.62 0.01 -5.02
C MET A 1 10.47 0.90 -5.43
N THR A 2 9.70 1.41 -4.48
CA THR A 2 8.52 2.25 -4.73
C THR A 2 8.74 3.62 -4.10
N SER A 3 8.47 4.70 -4.83
CA SER A 3 8.67 6.08 -4.37
C SER A 3 7.34 6.82 -4.24
N TYR A 4 7.18 7.56 -3.16
CA TYR A 4 6.02 8.41 -2.86
C TYR A 4 6.48 9.86 -2.71
N SER A 5 6.29 10.67 -3.76
CA SER A 5 6.68 12.09 -3.77
C SER A 5 5.65 12.93 -3.01
N LEU A 6 6.12 13.77 -2.11
CA LEU A 6 5.29 14.66 -1.30
C LEU A 6 6.12 15.80 -0.69
N SER A 7 5.41 16.81 -0.18
CA SER A 7 6.02 17.90 0.56
C SER A 7 5.57 17.89 2.00
N ASN A 8 6.51 18.02 2.93
CA ASN A 8 6.24 18.02 4.36
C ASN A 8 5.38 16.82 4.79
N PRO A 9 5.92 15.60 4.77
CA PRO A 9 5.16 14.42 5.12
C PRO A 9 4.56 14.55 6.52
N SER A 10 3.29 14.19 6.68
CA SER A 10 2.66 14.11 8.00
C SER A 10 3.09 12.87 8.76
N GLY A 11 3.65 11.88 8.08
CA GLY A 11 4.22 10.69 8.64
C GLY A 11 4.35 9.57 7.62
N PHE A 12 5.18 8.58 7.96
CA PHE A 12 5.34 7.35 7.20
C PHE A 12 5.85 6.23 8.13
N GLY A 13 5.72 4.99 7.68
CA GLY A 13 6.18 3.88 8.51
C GLY A 13 5.92 2.52 7.89
N LEU A 14 6.35 1.51 8.60
CA LEU A 14 6.10 0.10 8.30
C LEU A 14 5.05 -0.41 9.28
N MET A 15 3.88 -0.79 8.75
CA MET A 15 2.72 -1.15 9.56
C MET A 15 2.46 -2.65 9.47
N GLN A 16 2.56 -3.35 10.60
CA GLN A 16 2.15 -4.74 10.74
C GLN A 16 0.62 -4.81 10.69
N ARG A 17 0.05 -5.10 9.52
CA ARG A 17 -1.40 -5.06 9.29
C ARG A 17 -2.11 -6.33 9.72
N ASP A 18 -1.48 -7.49 9.53
CA ASP A 18 -2.03 -8.76 9.99
C ASP A 18 -1.44 -9.12 11.36
N GLU A 19 -2.26 -8.98 12.38
CA GLU A 19 -1.93 -9.24 13.79
C GLU A 19 -2.65 -10.49 14.31
N LYS A 20 -3.13 -11.35 13.41
CA LYS A 20 -3.78 -12.61 13.77
C LYS A 20 -2.76 -13.76 13.75
N GLN A 21 -2.57 -14.41 14.88
CA GLN A 21 -1.68 -15.58 14.97
C GLN A 21 -2.02 -16.67 13.94
N SER A 22 -3.30 -16.88 13.66
CA SER A 22 -3.76 -17.90 12.69
C SER A 22 -3.34 -17.65 11.25
N SER A 23 -2.78 -16.48 10.93
CA SER A 23 -2.26 -16.14 9.60
C SER A 23 -0.80 -16.54 9.42
N TYR A 24 -0.13 -17.02 10.49
CA TYR A 24 1.29 -17.36 10.49
C TYR A 24 1.50 -18.81 10.88
N GLU A 25 2.43 -19.49 10.20
CA GLU A 25 2.81 -20.88 10.50
C GLU A 25 3.78 -20.95 11.68
N ASP A 26 4.68 -19.95 11.78
CA ASP A 26 5.71 -19.90 12.81
C ASP A 26 5.14 -19.38 14.14
N LEU A 27 5.25 -20.22 15.18
CA LEU A 27 4.83 -19.87 16.53
C LEU A 27 5.96 -19.27 17.38
N GLU A 28 7.22 -19.46 17.01
CA GLU A 28 8.37 -19.02 17.77
C GLU A 28 8.68 -17.56 17.52
N SER A 29 8.67 -17.12 16.27
CA SER A 29 9.01 -15.75 15.86
C SER A 29 7.94 -14.71 16.20
N ARG A 30 6.74 -15.15 16.57
CA ARG A 30 5.64 -14.28 17.04
C ARG A 30 5.39 -13.08 16.12
N TYR A 31 5.26 -13.31 14.82
CA TYR A 31 5.06 -12.23 13.82
C TYR A 31 3.83 -11.38 14.10
N GLU A 32 2.75 -11.97 14.60
CA GLU A 32 1.52 -11.28 15.00
C GLU A 32 1.73 -10.25 16.12
N ALA A 33 2.77 -10.44 16.92
CA ALA A 33 3.09 -9.59 18.05
C ALA A 33 4.10 -8.47 17.72
N ARG A 34 4.73 -8.51 16.54
CA ARG A 34 5.72 -7.50 16.15
C ARG A 34 5.08 -6.12 16.03
N PRO A 35 5.74 -5.07 16.53
CA PRO A 35 5.18 -3.72 16.49
C PRO A 35 5.28 -3.11 15.09
N SER A 36 4.38 -2.19 14.82
CA SER A 36 4.51 -1.22 13.75
C SER A 36 5.44 -0.09 14.16
N ALA A 37 6.14 0.50 13.20
CA ALA A 37 6.98 1.67 13.38
C ALA A 37 6.44 2.83 12.54
N TRP A 38 6.14 3.96 13.20
CA TRP A 38 5.65 5.17 12.54
C TRP A 38 6.54 6.36 12.86
N VAL A 39 7.03 7.03 11.83
CA VAL A 39 7.81 8.27 11.92
C VAL A 39 6.88 9.44 11.69
N GLU A 40 6.80 10.35 12.65
CA GLU A 40 6.07 11.61 12.56
C GLU A 40 7.08 12.76 12.55
N PRO A 41 7.26 13.45 11.42
CA PRO A 41 8.14 14.61 11.34
C PRO A 41 7.72 15.73 12.28
N SER A 42 8.69 16.38 12.91
CA SER A 42 8.51 17.63 13.66
C SER A 42 8.99 18.80 12.79
N GLY A 43 8.10 19.77 12.55
CA GLY A 43 8.44 20.89 11.67
C GLY A 43 8.30 20.54 10.17
N LYS A 44 9.02 21.30 9.35
CA LYS A 44 8.95 21.18 7.88
C LYS A 44 10.21 20.50 7.35
N TRP A 45 10.02 19.33 6.69
CA TRP A 45 11.10 18.62 6.02
C TRP A 45 11.29 19.02 4.55
N GLY A 46 10.37 19.85 4.01
CA GLY A 46 10.41 20.31 2.62
C GLY A 46 9.85 19.32 1.62
N SER A 47 10.21 19.51 0.36
CA SER A 47 9.86 18.61 -0.73
C SER A 47 10.82 17.42 -0.80
N GLY A 48 10.30 16.27 -1.18
CA GLY A 48 11.07 15.03 -1.27
C GLY A 48 10.18 13.83 -1.54
N ARG A 49 10.65 12.67 -1.14
CA ARG A 49 9.91 11.41 -1.30
C ARG A 49 10.21 10.44 -0.17
N VAL A 50 9.24 9.61 0.15
CA VAL A 50 9.46 8.39 0.92
C VAL A 50 9.76 7.28 -0.07
N GLU A 51 10.88 6.59 0.10
CA GLU A 51 11.24 5.41 -0.65
C GLU A 51 10.98 4.16 0.18
N LEU A 52 10.30 3.20 -0.44
CA LEU A 52 10.07 1.86 0.08
C LEU A 52 10.89 0.87 -0.74
N VAL A 53 11.85 0.22 -0.10
CA VAL A 53 12.62 -0.85 -0.69
C VAL A 53 12.13 -2.18 -0.14
N GLN A 54 11.76 -3.09 -1.02
CA GLN A 54 11.38 -4.45 -0.71
C GLN A 54 12.31 -5.38 -1.49
N ILE A 55 13.02 -6.24 -0.79
CA ILE A 55 14.00 -7.18 -1.37
C ILE A 55 13.41 -8.59 -1.19
N PRO A 56 13.07 -9.29 -2.26
CA PRO A 56 12.64 -10.68 -2.15
C PRO A 56 13.77 -11.53 -1.55
N THR A 57 13.48 -12.23 -0.47
CA THR A 57 14.40 -13.14 0.20
C THR A 57 13.75 -14.51 0.34
N PRO A 58 14.52 -15.60 0.26
CA PRO A 58 13.99 -16.96 0.39
C PRO A 58 13.64 -17.32 1.84
N ASP A 59 14.15 -16.57 2.80
CA ASP A 59 14.04 -16.83 4.23
C ASP A 59 14.00 -15.53 5.05
N GLU A 60 13.90 -15.66 6.36
CA GLU A 60 13.79 -14.56 7.32
C GLU A 60 15.14 -14.01 7.85
N TYR A 61 16.26 -14.57 7.44
CA TYR A 61 17.58 -14.18 7.96
C TYR A 61 18.08 -12.81 7.47
N ASN A 62 17.41 -12.25 6.47
CA ASN A 62 17.81 -10.97 5.89
C ASN A 62 16.73 -9.91 6.10
N ASP A 63 17.14 -8.73 6.57
CA ASP A 63 16.27 -7.55 6.55
C ASP A 63 15.92 -7.22 5.11
N ASN A 64 14.64 -7.29 4.78
CA ASN A 64 14.15 -7.27 3.41
C ASN A 64 13.23 -6.09 3.10
N ILE A 65 12.96 -5.23 4.06
CA ILE A 65 12.10 -4.07 3.88
C ILE A 65 12.63 -2.86 4.63
N VAL A 66 12.68 -1.73 3.96
CA VAL A 66 13.03 -0.44 4.57
C VAL A 66 12.24 0.69 3.93
N ALA A 67 11.85 1.67 4.74
CA ALA A 67 11.26 2.92 4.27
C ALA A 67 12.06 4.10 4.84
N TYR A 68 12.38 5.08 3.99
CA TYR A 68 13.17 6.25 4.40
C TYR A 68 12.81 7.49 3.59
N TRP A 69 13.12 8.64 4.16
CA TRP A 69 12.93 9.94 3.51
C TRP A 69 14.14 10.33 2.67
N VAL A 70 13.88 10.84 1.47
CA VAL A 70 14.88 11.43 0.57
C VAL A 70 14.44 12.85 0.23
N PRO A 71 15.16 13.88 0.67
CA PRO A 71 14.85 15.26 0.29
C PRO A 71 15.20 15.51 -1.17
N ASP A 72 14.43 16.36 -1.85
CA ASP A 72 14.72 16.73 -3.26
C ASP A 72 16.04 17.52 -3.37
N VAL A 73 16.36 18.32 -2.35
CA VAL A 73 17.62 19.05 -2.29
C VAL A 73 18.58 18.28 -1.38
N ILE A 74 19.52 17.58 -2.01
CA ILE A 74 20.58 16.87 -1.28
C ILE A 74 21.63 17.89 -0.85
N PRO A 75 21.96 17.98 0.45
CA PRO A 75 22.97 18.92 0.91
C PRO A 75 24.36 18.57 0.35
N LYS A 76 25.17 19.60 0.21
CA LYS A 76 26.57 19.42 -0.19
C LYS A 76 27.33 18.63 0.89
N PRO A 77 28.35 17.85 0.50
CA PRO A 77 29.23 17.19 1.47
C PRO A 77 29.77 18.20 2.53
N GLY A 78 29.71 17.78 3.79
CA GLY A 78 30.12 18.65 4.91
C GLY A 78 29.02 19.58 5.44
N THR A 79 27.84 19.62 4.84
CA THR A 79 26.68 20.37 5.35
C THR A 79 25.86 19.49 6.27
N ALA A 80 25.57 19.97 7.49
CA ALA A 80 24.71 19.25 8.42
C ALA A 80 23.25 19.25 7.94
N ILE A 81 22.58 18.10 8.09
CA ILE A 81 21.14 17.98 7.97
C ILE A 81 20.57 17.74 9.37
N ASN A 82 19.54 18.47 9.74
CA ASN A 82 18.77 18.23 10.95
C ASN A 82 17.36 17.82 10.56
N LEU A 83 16.93 16.64 11.00
CA LEU A 83 15.58 16.13 10.83
C LEU A 83 15.05 15.76 12.22
N ASP A 84 14.10 16.55 12.70
CA ASP A 84 13.45 16.28 13.97
C ASP A 84 12.20 15.45 13.73
N TYR A 85 12.00 14.39 14.54
CA TYR A 85 10.84 13.52 14.41
C TYR A 85 10.53 12.80 15.73
N ARG A 86 9.33 12.25 15.82
CA ARG A 86 8.94 11.26 16.82
C ARG A 86 8.83 9.89 16.17
N LEU A 87 9.31 8.87 16.84
CA LEU A 87 9.16 7.48 16.44
C LEU A 87 8.18 6.80 17.39
N TYR A 88 7.10 6.25 16.81
CA TYR A 88 6.11 5.49 17.56
C TYR A 88 6.24 4.00 17.26
N TRP A 89 6.32 3.21 18.31
CA TRP A 89 6.25 1.76 18.26
C TRP A 89 4.90 1.33 18.82
N ASN A 90 3.99 0.88 17.98
CA ASN A 90 2.63 0.57 18.40
C ASN A 90 1.98 -0.50 17.52
N LYS A 91 0.73 -0.84 17.82
CA LYS A 91 -0.10 -1.67 16.97
C LYS A 91 -0.57 -0.87 15.75
N SER A 92 -0.72 -1.53 14.61
CA SER A 92 -1.12 -0.88 13.35
C SER A 92 -2.48 -0.18 13.44
N ALA A 93 -3.39 -0.66 14.30
CA ALA A 93 -4.70 -0.05 14.50
C ALA A 93 -4.65 1.36 15.12
N GLN A 94 -3.55 1.75 15.77
CA GLN A 94 -3.40 3.05 16.41
C GLN A 94 -3.01 4.16 15.42
N GLN A 95 -2.38 3.79 14.30
CA GLN A 95 -2.00 4.71 13.22
C GLN A 95 -2.64 4.26 11.93
N ARG A 96 -3.56 5.05 11.40
CA ARG A 96 -4.30 4.77 10.17
C ARG A 96 -4.37 6.01 9.29
N PRO A 97 -4.37 5.87 7.97
CA PRO A 97 -4.69 6.95 7.06
C PRO A 97 -6.04 7.59 7.43
N PRO A 98 -6.18 8.92 7.33
CA PRO A 98 -7.34 9.63 7.90
C PRO A 98 -8.67 9.36 7.17
N LEU A 99 -8.63 8.93 5.91
CA LEU A 99 -9.82 8.71 5.09
C LEU A 99 -10.21 7.23 5.04
N SER A 100 -9.42 6.44 4.37
CA SER A 100 -9.54 4.98 4.33
C SER A 100 -8.20 4.33 3.98
N TRP A 101 -8.11 3.07 4.28
CA TRP A 101 -6.89 2.26 4.11
C TRP A 101 -7.21 0.89 3.53
N VAL A 102 -6.19 0.25 2.98
CA VAL A 102 -6.26 -1.13 2.51
C VAL A 102 -6.22 -2.08 3.70
N THR A 103 -7.17 -2.99 3.76
CA THR A 103 -7.20 -4.05 4.77
C THR A 103 -6.68 -5.37 4.24
N GLN A 104 -6.89 -5.63 2.96
CA GLN A 104 -6.47 -6.88 2.35
C GLN A 104 -6.30 -6.75 0.83
N THR A 105 -5.32 -7.50 0.30
CA THR A 105 -5.17 -7.77 -1.14
C THR A 105 -5.21 -9.28 -1.36
N ARG A 106 -6.05 -9.75 -2.27
CA ARG A 106 -6.15 -11.16 -2.65
C ARG A 106 -5.80 -11.32 -4.12
N ARG A 107 -5.04 -12.36 -4.44
CA ARG A 107 -4.71 -12.77 -5.80
C ARG A 107 -5.55 -14.00 -6.18
N GLY A 108 -5.99 -14.06 -7.44
CA GLY A 108 -6.73 -15.20 -7.98
C GLY A 108 -6.90 -15.10 -9.49
N HIS A 109 -7.77 -15.94 -10.03
CA HIS A 109 -8.10 -15.95 -11.47
C HIS A 109 -9.42 -15.23 -11.78
N GLY A 110 -10.15 -14.79 -10.76
CA GLY A 110 -11.48 -14.21 -10.93
C GLY A 110 -12.52 -15.24 -11.41
N HIS A 111 -13.72 -14.75 -11.78
CA HIS A 111 -14.83 -15.56 -12.27
C HIS A 111 -14.91 -15.52 -13.80
N LEU A 112 -13.91 -16.08 -14.46
CA LEU A 112 -13.88 -16.17 -15.91
C LEU A 112 -14.54 -17.48 -16.36
N ARG A 113 -15.41 -17.41 -17.37
CA ARG A 113 -16.00 -18.62 -18.01
C ARG A 113 -14.92 -19.44 -18.74
N LYS A 114 -13.93 -18.75 -19.30
CA LYS A 114 -12.75 -19.34 -19.91
C LYS A 114 -11.53 -18.73 -19.21
N PRO A 115 -10.64 -19.53 -18.62
CA PRO A 115 -9.37 -19.04 -18.10
C PRO A 115 -8.57 -18.35 -19.20
N ASP A 116 -7.91 -17.27 -18.85
CA ASP A 116 -6.94 -16.58 -19.69
C ASP A 116 -5.66 -16.33 -18.87
N ASP A 117 -4.67 -15.67 -19.48
CA ASP A 117 -3.37 -15.38 -18.86
C ASP A 117 -3.41 -14.19 -17.88
N SER A 118 -4.62 -13.71 -17.53
CA SER A 118 -4.75 -12.59 -16.61
C SER A 118 -4.76 -13.02 -15.15
N THR A 119 -4.23 -12.16 -14.30
CA THR A 119 -4.33 -12.28 -12.85
C THR A 119 -5.42 -11.33 -12.34
N ALA A 120 -6.30 -11.84 -11.48
CA ALA A 120 -7.26 -11.01 -10.76
C ALA A 120 -6.71 -10.60 -9.40
N LEU A 121 -6.85 -9.31 -9.05
CA LEU A 121 -6.56 -8.77 -7.74
C LEU A 121 -7.80 -8.15 -7.13
N PHE A 122 -8.03 -8.45 -5.86
CA PHE A 122 -9.15 -7.91 -5.08
C PHE A 122 -8.57 -7.16 -3.89
N VAL A 123 -8.80 -5.84 -3.85
CA VAL A 123 -8.27 -4.95 -2.83
C VAL A 123 -9.41 -4.42 -1.98
N ASP A 124 -9.42 -4.75 -0.69
CA ASP A 124 -10.43 -4.30 0.25
C ASP A 124 -9.96 -3.03 0.97
N PHE A 125 -10.87 -2.06 1.03
CA PHE A 125 -10.67 -0.79 1.71
C PHE A 125 -11.70 -0.61 2.82
N GLU A 126 -11.22 -0.14 3.97
CA GLU A 126 -12.06 0.27 5.10
C GLU A 126 -11.68 1.67 5.58
N GLY A 127 -12.61 2.37 6.21
CA GLY A 127 -12.31 3.67 6.80
C GLY A 127 -13.55 4.52 7.10
N PRO A 128 -13.38 5.53 7.94
CA PRO A 128 -14.49 6.37 8.39
C PRO A 128 -15.14 7.19 7.29
N ILE A 129 -14.42 7.47 6.19
CA ILE A 129 -14.95 8.25 5.07
C ILE A 129 -16.17 7.60 4.43
N PHE A 130 -16.22 6.25 4.36
CA PHE A 130 -17.30 5.54 3.70
C PHE A 130 -18.66 5.70 4.39
N LYS A 131 -18.65 5.95 5.71
CA LYS A 131 -19.88 6.25 6.48
C LYS A 131 -20.46 7.63 6.15
N LYS A 132 -19.65 8.53 5.58
CA LYS A 132 -20.03 9.90 5.23
C LYS A 132 -20.47 10.04 3.76
N LEU A 133 -20.24 9.00 2.95
CA LEU A 133 -20.63 9.01 1.56
C LEU A 133 -22.14 8.86 1.40
N PRO A 134 -22.79 9.58 0.45
CA PRO A 134 -24.15 9.33 0.08
C PRO A 134 -24.35 7.88 -0.40
N SER A 135 -25.53 7.34 -0.24
CA SER A 135 -25.86 5.96 -0.67
C SER A 135 -25.65 5.71 -2.18
N ASN A 136 -25.80 6.77 -2.97
CA ASN A 136 -25.62 6.76 -4.43
C ASN A 136 -24.22 7.27 -4.85
N ALA A 137 -23.26 7.39 -3.94
CA ALA A 137 -21.92 7.85 -4.29
C ALA A 137 -21.28 6.92 -5.32
N LYS A 138 -20.80 7.51 -6.40
CA LYS A 138 -20.01 6.82 -7.42
C LYS A 138 -18.56 6.79 -6.96
N VAL A 139 -18.12 5.65 -6.46
CA VAL A 139 -16.72 5.43 -6.06
C VAL A 139 -16.03 4.70 -7.20
N GLU A 140 -14.88 5.20 -7.61
CA GLU A 140 -14.07 4.64 -8.68
C GLU A 140 -12.67 4.31 -8.16
N PHE A 141 -12.00 3.36 -8.81
CA PHE A 141 -10.62 3.01 -8.52
C PHE A 141 -9.72 3.44 -9.67
N ARG A 142 -8.84 4.37 -9.40
CA ARG A 142 -7.80 4.77 -10.35
C ARG A 142 -6.59 3.90 -10.13
N ALA A 143 -6.33 3.02 -11.09
CA ALA A 143 -5.19 2.12 -11.07
C ALA A 143 -4.17 2.50 -12.15
N SER A 144 -2.91 2.18 -11.89
CA SER A 144 -1.80 2.25 -12.84
C SER A 144 -0.86 1.08 -12.64
N SER A 145 -0.17 0.69 -13.71
CA SER A 145 0.90 -0.31 -13.70
C SER A 145 2.16 0.28 -14.32
N ASP A 146 3.29 -0.36 -14.09
CA ASP A 146 4.48 -0.15 -14.89
C ASP A 146 4.31 -0.70 -16.32
N SER A 147 5.37 -0.63 -17.13
CA SER A 147 5.35 -1.07 -18.53
C SER A 147 5.18 -2.58 -18.72
N ASN A 148 5.32 -3.38 -17.65
CA ASN A 148 5.15 -4.82 -17.69
C ASN A 148 3.72 -5.28 -17.41
N GLY A 149 2.82 -4.38 -17.00
CA GLY A 149 1.43 -4.69 -16.69
C GLY A 149 0.46 -3.96 -17.60
N GLU A 150 -0.54 -4.69 -18.10
CA GLU A 150 -1.70 -4.14 -18.80
C GLU A 150 -2.95 -4.31 -17.94
N ILE A 151 -3.56 -3.22 -17.50
CA ILE A 151 -4.80 -3.26 -16.73
C ILE A 151 -5.96 -3.45 -17.72
N LEU A 152 -6.55 -4.63 -17.72
CA LEU A 152 -7.68 -4.98 -18.61
C LEU A 152 -9.00 -4.43 -18.06
N GLU A 153 -9.18 -4.51 -16.75
CA GLU A 153 -10.42 -4.12 -16.07
C GLU A 153 -10.11 -3.57 -14.68
N ALA A 154 -10.89 -2.57 -14.27
CA ALA A 154 -10.90 -2.06 -12.90
C ALA A 154 -12.33 -1.69 -12.52
N HIS A 155 -12.86 -2.34 -11.49
CA HIS A 155 -14.21 -2.13 -10.99
C HIS A 155 -14.20 -1.91 -9.49
N THR A 156 -15.22 -1.22 -8.98
CA THR A 156 -15.43 -1.07 -7.54
C THR A 156 -16.85 -1.44 -7.17
N TYR A 157 -17.01 -1.99 -6.00
CA TYR A 157 -18.32 -2.26 -5.42
C TYR A 157 -18.25 -2.24 -3.89
N ARG A 158 -19.41 -2.03 -3.30
CA ARG A 158 -19.53 -2.01 -1.86
C ARG A 158 -19.28 -3.41 -1.29
N ASN A 159 -18.48 -3.48 -0.24
CA ASN A 159 -18.32 -4.70 0.53
C ASN A 159 -19.33 -4.68 1.68
N GLU A 160 -20.48 -5.32 1.48
CA GLU A 160 -21.57 -5.33 2.45
C GLU A 160 -21.18 -5.98 3.78
N ALA A 161 -20.22 -6.91 3.75
CA ALA A 161 -19.78 -7.62 4.95
C ALA A 161 -18.94 -6.73 5.89
N SER A 162 -18.11 -5.84 5.33
CA SER A 162 -17.24 -4.96 6.12
C SER A 162 -17.78 -3.52 6.21
N GLY A 163 -18.73 -3.17 5.36
CA GLY A 163 -19.19 -1.79 5.17
C GLY A 163 -18.19 -0.89 4.42
N GLY A 164 -17.13 -1.49 3.89
CA GLY A 164 -16.10 -0.84 3.09
C GLY A 164 -16.34 -0.90 1.59
N TRP A 165 -15.27 -0.82 0.82
CA TRP A 165 -15.29 -0.93 -0.63
C TRP A 165 -14.23 -1.93 -1.12
N ARG A 166 -14.55 -2.62 -2.21
CA ARG A 166 -13.61 -3.51 -2.89
C ARG A 166 -13.32 -2.98 -4.29
N ALA A 167 -12.04 -2.89 -4.62
CA ALA A 167 -11.59 -2.76 -6.00
C ALA A 167 -11.24 -4.16 -6.53
N ALA A 168 -11.71 -4.46 -7.73
CA ALA A 168 -11.38 -5.66 -8.47
C ALA A 168 -10.67 -5.26 -9.76
N LEU A 169 -9.47 -5.81 -9.97
CA LEU A 169 -8.65 -5.56 -11.16
C LEU A 169 -8.38 -6.87 -11.88
N ARG A 170 -8.28 -6.79 -13.22
CA ARG A 170 -7.68 -7.82 -14.05
C ARG A 170 -6.47 -7.25 -14.76
N ILE A 171 -5.38 -7.97 -14.66
CA ILE A 171 -4.07 -7.52 -15.12
C ILE A 171 -3.45 -8.61 -15.96
N LYS A 172 -2.98 -8.25 -17.15
CA LYS A 172 -2.20 -9.10 -18.01
C LYS A 172 -0.73 -8.72 -17.94
N ARG A 173 0.14 -9.72 -17.87
CA ARG A 173 1.59 -9.56 -17.87
C ARG A 173 2.11 -9.49 -19.30
N VAL A 174 3.13 -8.67 -19.53
CA VAL A 174 3.83 -8.58 -20.83
C VAL A 174 5.02 -9.54 -20.89
N ASP A 175 5.81 -9.60 -19.80
CA ASP A 175 6.98 -10.48 -19.67
C ASP A 175 6.86 -11.25 -18.35
N ASP A 176 6.68 -12.57 -18.42
CA ASP A 176 6.44 -13.44 -17.26
C ASP A 176 7.63 -13.49 -16.27
N LYS A 177 8.82 -13.18 -16.76
CA LYS A 177 10.05 -13.17 -15.96
C LYS A 177 10.25 -11.89 -15.13
N LYS A 178 9.37 -10.93 -15.28
CA LYS A 178 9.47 -9.64 -14.58
C LYS A 178 8.28 -9.41 -13.65
N PRO A 179 8.49 -8.80 -12.48
CA PRO A 179 7.38 -8.36 -11.64
C PRO A 179 6.60 -7.22 -12.31
N ILE A 180 5.37 -6.99 -11.84
CA ILE A 180 4.57 -5.83 -12.19
C ILE A 180 4.43 -4.94 -10.96
N GLU A 181 4.76 -3.66 -11.06
CA GLU A 181 4.48 -2.66 -10.04
C GLU A 181 3.11 -2.04 -10.30
N LEU A 182 2.22 -2.13 -9.31
CA LEU A 182 0.85 -1.66 -9.38
C LEU A 182 0.61 -0.60 -8.33
N ARG A 183 -0.18 0.40 -8.67
CA ARG A 183 -0.67 1.43 -7.74
C ARG A 183 -2.12 1.75 -8.01
N GLY A 184 -2.82 2.17 -6.97
CA GLY A 184 -4.19 2.63 -7.15
C GLY A 184 -4.77 3.22 -5.88
N PHE A 185 -5.87 3.96 -6.03
CA PHE A 185 -6.60 4.58 -4.93
C PHE A 185 -8.07 4.76 -5.28
N LEU A 186 -8.90 4.79 -4.26
CA LEU A 186 -10.33 5.10 -4.41
C LEU A 186 -10.54 6.61 -4.48
N HIS A 187 -11.44 7.02 -5.36
CA HIS A 187 -11.87 8.40 -5.48
C HIS A 187 -13.36 8.51 -5.83
N THR A 188 -13.93 9.67 -5.60
CA THR A 188 -15.24 10.07 -6.10
C THR A 188 -15.14 11.46 -6.72
N ASN A 189 -15.61 11.62 -7.96
CA ASN A 189 -15.31 12.84 -8.73
C ASN A 189 -13.80 13.11 -8.72
N ASN A 190 -13.35 14.23 -8.15
CA ASN A 190 -11.92 14.57 -8.03
C ASN A 190 -11.40 14.49 -6.58
N THR A 191 -12.18 13.88 -5.67
CA THR A 191 -11.80 13.78 -4.27
C THR A 191 -11.24 12.39 -3.97
N THR A 192 -10.01 12.32 -3.49
CA THR A 192 -9.38 11.07 -3.04
C THR A 192 -10.07 10.58 -1.77
N LEU A 193 -10.36 9.28 -1.71
CA LEU A 193 -11.05 8.63 -0.59
C LEU A 193 -10.14 7.68 0.20
N SER A 194 -9.02 7.25 -0.36
CA SER A 194 -8.16 6.25 0.28
C SER A 194 -6.69 6.63 0.24
N GLU A 195 -5.89 5.91 1.02
CA GLU A 195 -4.45 5.82 0.77
C GLU A 195 -4.19 5.27 -0.64
N THR A 196 -2.95 5.44 -1.12
CA THR A 196 -2.49 4.78 -2.34
C THR A 196 -2.12 3.34 -2.02
N TRP A 197 -2.89 2.40 -2.57
CA TRP A 197 -2.50 0.99 -2.61
C TRP A 197 -1.29 0.82 -3.53
N SER A 198 -0.30 0.09 -3.07
CA SER A 198 0.88 -0.26 -3.83
C SER A 198 1.13 -1.76 -3.71
N TYR A 199 1.38 -2.44 -4.83
CA TYR A 199 1.55 -3.88 -4.86
C TYR A 199 2.56 -4.28 -5.92
N ILE A 200 3.43 -5.21 -5.59
CA ILE A 200 4.31 -5.86 -6.55
C ILE A 200 3.76 -7.26 -6.80
N LEU A 201 3.27 -7.48 -8.02
CA LEU A 201 2.92 -8.82 -8.49
C LEU A 201 4.21 -9.52 -8.92
N PRO A 202 4.68 -10.55 -8.19
CA PRO A 202 5.95 -11.21 -8.49
C PRO A 202 5.95 -11.80 -9.90
N ALA A 203 7.12 -12.05 -10.47
CA ALA A 203 7.28 -12.90 -11.65
C ALA A 203 6.73 -14.30 -11.36
N ASP A 204 6.28 -14.99 -12.41
CA ASP A 204 5.75 -16.36 -12.31
C ASP A 204 6.89 -17.39 -12.24
#